data_9405b0b792d3ccbe2e72c7607f714f61
#
_entry.id   9405b0b792d3ccbe2e72c7607f714f61
#
_cell.length_a   1.000
_cell.length_b   1.000
_cell.length_c   1.000
_cell.angle_alpha   90.00
_cell.angle_beta   90.00
_cell.angle_gamma   90.00
#
_symmetry.space_group_name_H-M   'P 1'
#
loop_
_entity.id
_entity.type
_entity.pdbx_description
1 polymer ?
#
loop_
_entity_poly.entity_id
_entity_poly.type
_entity_poly.pdbx_seq_one_letter_code
_entity_poly.pdbx_strand_id
1 'polypeptide(L)'
;MEKLKRYLIFLVGLFVNSLGVSLITKANLGTSPISSIPYVLSLNFPFTLGNFTIFFSIFLIVLQLIILRKNFKLEHILQIPVSIIFGYFIDLTMILFSWVNPEAYIMKIVYLLIGCLILGAGVYMEVLADVVMLPGESFVRAIVLTWKTNFGTTKICFDVSMSVIAAVLSFVFAGRLDGVREGTVIAALLVGFIARLIGKKLAFLKDMIFPESVSAENENEAKEQTAGTYGKNVIAIGRQFGSGGHDIGKILAEKLGYDFYDAEIIQMTAGTTGIHQEKRRDHDKQSHL
;
A
#
# COMPACT_ATOMS: atom_id res chain seq x y z
N MET A 1 -23.18 8.83 7.99
CA MET A 1 -22.31 9.28 9.11
C MET A 1 -20.93 8.62 9.07
N GLU A 2 -20.81 7.39 8.63
CA GLU A 2 -19.53 6.66 8.58
C GLU A 2 -18.46 7.34 7.71
N LYS A 3 -18.83 7.80 6.50
CA LYS A 3 -17.90 8.53 5.62
C LYS A 3 -17.25 9.74 6.29
N LEU A 4 -18.04 10.53 7.03
CA LEU A 4 -17.52 11.70 7.73
C LEU A 4 -16.55 11.30 8.85
N LYS A 5 -16.83 10.22 9.60
CA LYS A 5 -15.93 9.68 10.61
C LYS A 5 -14.59 9.23 9.99
N ARG A 6 -14.63 8.56 8.82
CA ARG A 6 -13.42 8.14 8.10
C ARG A 6 -12.56 9.34 7.70
N TYR A 7 -13.16 10.39 7.13
CA TYR A 7 -12.42 11.61 6.77
C TYR A 7 -11.84 12.33 7.98
N LEU A 8 -12.56 12.38 9.11
CA LEU A 8 -12.06 12.97 10.36
C LEU A 8 -10.87 12.18 10.93
N ILE A 9 -10.98 10.84 10.99
CA ILE A 9 -9.89 9.97 11.47
C ILE A 9 -8.69 10.08 10.55
N PHE A 10 -8.91 10.15 9.23
CA PHE A 10 -7.87 10.35 8.25
C PHE A 10 -7.13 11.68 8.46
N LEU A 11 -7.87 12.79 8.66
CA LEU A 11 -7.29 14.11 8.89
C LEU A 11 -6.48 14.17 10.20
N VAL A 12 -6.99 13.55 11.27
CA VAL A 12 -6.27 13.41 12.54
C VAL A 12 -5.03 12.53 12.35
N GLY A 13 -5.14 11.43 11.61
CA GLY A 13 -4.02 10.56 11.26
C GLY A 13 -2.93 11.31 10.50
N LEU A 14 -3.32 12.13 9.52
CA LEU A 14 -2.42 12.98 8.74
C LEU A 14 -1.67 13.99 9.63
N PHE A 15 -2.38 14.60 10.60
CA PHE A 15 -1.77 15.51 11.57
C PHE A 15 -0.80 14.78 12.51
N VAL A 16 -1.19 13.62 13.04
CA VAL A 16 -0.32 12.78 13.88
C VAL A 16 0.91 12.30 13.09
N ASN A 17 0.74 11.95 11.82
CA ASN A 17 1.83 11.59 10.92
C ASN A 17 2.81 12.77 10.77
N SER A 18 2.33 13.99 10.55
CA SER A 18 3.17 15.18 10.43
C SER A 18 3.93 15.50 11.72
N LEU A 19 3.34 15.28 12.91
CA LEU A 19 4.03 15.37 14.20
C LEU A 19 5.21 14.40 14.26
N GLY A 20 5.00 13.16 13.82
CA GLY A 20 6.04 12.15 13.79
C GLY A 20 7.19 12.53 12.85
N VAL A 21 6.88 12.95 11.61
CA VAL A 21 7.88 13.40 10.64
C VAL A 21 8.70 14.56 11.20
N SER A 22 8.04 15.56 11.77
CA SER A 22 8.70 16.76 12.31
C SER A 22 9.61 16.43 13.49
N LEU A 23 9.17 15.56 14.40
CA LEU A 23 9.95 15.18 15.57
C LEU A 23 11.19 14.35 15.18
N ILE A 24 11.04 13.39 14.24
CA ILE A 24 12.17 12.63 13.68
C ILE A 24 13.18 13.59 13.03
N THR A 25 12.70 14.56 12.26
CA THR A 25 13.55 15.54 11.58
C THR A 25 14.28 16.42 12.59
N LYS A 26 13.60 16.89 13.64
CA LYS A 26 14.18 17.70 14.72
C LYS A 26 15.18 16.93 15.61
N ALA A 27 15.08 15.61 15.64
CA ALA A 27 16.08 14.76 16.32
C ALA A 27 17.49 14.89 15.71
N ASN A 28 17.60 15.41 14.48
CA ASN A 28 18.86 15.64 13.77
C ASN A 28 19.74 14.38 13.59
N LEU A 29 19.08 13.24 13.38
CA LEU A 29 19.69 11.95 13.02
C LEU A 29 19.25 11.47 11.62
N GLY A 30 18.64 12.34 10.84
CA GLY A 30 18.00 12.05 9.56
C GLY A 30 16.48 12.19 9.66
N THR A 31 15.77 11.68 8.67
CA THR A 31 14.29 11.69 8.62
C THR A 31 13.74 10.39 8.04
N SER A 32 12.43 10.26 7.85
CA SER A 32 11.88 9.08 7.20
C SER A 32 12.36 9.00 5.74
N PRO A 33 12.52 7.80 5.15
CA PRO A 33 13.05 7.63 3.78
C PRO A 33 12.33 8.49 2.74
N ILE A 34 10.99 8.50 2.77
CA ILE A 34 10.18 9.26 1.82
C ILE A 34 10.33 10.78 1.99
N SER A 35 10.59 11.24 3.21
CA SER A 35 10.81 12.66 3.51
C SER A 35 12.27 13.09 3.31
N SER A 36 13.18 12.15 3.01
CA SER A 36 14.63 12.43 2.92
C SER A 36 14.94 13.40 1.79
N ILE A 37 14.35 13.22 0.59
CA ILE A 37 14.55 14.13 -0.54
C ILE A 37 13.99 15.53 -0.23
N PRO A 38 12.71 15.70 0.17
CA PRO A 38 12.18 16.98 0.61
C PRO A 38 13.02 17.66 1.69
N TYR A 39 13.53 16.90 2.66
CA TYR A 39 14.31 17.44 3.76
C TYR A 39 15.68 17.96 3.29
N VAL A 40 16.41 17.19 2.50
CA VAL A 40 17.69 17.64 1.93
C VAL A 40 17.51 18.91 1.10
N LEU A 41 16.44 18.98 0.31
CA LEU A 41 16.15 20.17 -0.49
C LEU A 41 15.80 21.38 0.41
N SER A 42 15.05 21.18 1.49
CA SER A 42 14.71 22.26 2.42
C SER A 42 15.92 22.80 3.21
N LEU A 43 16.98 22.02 3.35
CA LEU A 43 18.23 22.49 3.97
C LEU A 43 19.07 23.36 3.02
N ASN A 44 18.89 23.22 1.71
CA ASN A 44 19.73 23.88 0.69
C ASN A 44 19.03 24.99 -0.09
N PHE A 45 17.70 25.06 -0.03
CA PHE A 45 16.89 26.04 -0.78
C PHE A 45 15.92 26.80 0.13
N PRO A 46 15.45 28.01 -0.26
CA PRO A 46 14.65 28.90 0.58
C PRO A 46 13.17 28.48 0.71
N PHE A 47 12.87 27.21 0.63
CA PHE A 47 11.52 26.67 0.80
C PHE A 47 11.45 25.74 2.01
N THR A 48 10.27 25.64 2.60
CA THR A 48 10.04 24.80 3.79
C THR A 48 10.03 23.30 3.46
N LEU A 49 10.18 22.47 4.50
CA LEU A 49 10.02 21.02 4.37
C LEU A 49 8.64 20.65 3.83
N GLY A 50 7.57 21.33 4.28
CA GLY A 50 6.22 21.12 3.80
C GLY A 50 6.08 21.46 2.32
N ASN A 51 6.63 22.57 1.85
CA ASN A 51 6.60 22.95 0.44
C ASN A 51 7.29 21.90 -0.45
N PHE A 52 8.49 21.44 -0.06
CA PHE A 52 9.17 20.39 -0.81
C PHE A 52 8.43 19.05 -0.73
N THR A 53 7.75 18.76 0.37
CA THR A 53 6.90 17.57 0.47
C THR A 53 5.71 17.65 -0.49
N ILE A 54 5.08 18.81 -0.65
CA ILE A 54 4.01 19.03 -1.64
C ILE A 54 4.55 18.83 -3.06
N PHE A 55 5.67 19.49 -3.42
CA PHE A 55 6.26 19.34 -4.75
C PHE A 55 6.65 17.91 -5.07
N PHE A 56 7.26 17.22 -4.11
CA PHE A 56 7.64 15.81 -4.26
C PHE A 56 6.43 14.89 -4.39
N SER A 57 5.36 15.15 -3.63
CA SER A 57 4.10 14.42 -3.73
C SER A 57 3.46 14.57 -5.10
N ILE A 58 3.41 15.80 -5.63
CA ILE A 58 2.90 16.06 -6.99
C ILE A 58 3.76 15.34 -8.03
N PHE A 59 5.08 15.36 -7.88
CA PHE A 59 5.99 14.62 -8.75
C PHE A 59 5.70 13.12 -8.75
N LEU A 60 5.49 12.51 -7.57
CA LEU A 60 5.12 11.10 -7.45
C LEU A 60 3.75 10.81 -8.10
N ILE A 61 2.77 11.71 -7.98
CA ILE A 61 1.46 11.57 -8.62
C ILE A 61 1.60 11.62 -10.16
N VAL A 62 2.45 12.49 -10.69
CA VAL A 62 2.74 12.53 -12.12
C VAL A 62 3.40 11.22 -12.60
N LEU A 63 4.34 10.69 -11.82
CA LEU A 63 4.94 9.38 -12.13
C LEU A 63 3.90 8.25 -12.08
N GLN A 64 2.97 8.28 -11.12
CA GLN A 64 1.85 7.33 -11.07
C GLN A 64 0.98 7.42 -12.33
N LEU A 65 0.69 8.63 -12.81
CA LEU A 65 -0.08 8.83 -14.04
C LEU A 65 0.63 8.20 -15.26
N ILE A 66 1.97 8.36 -15.35
CA ILE A 66 2.77 7.78 -16.43
C ILE A 66 2.78 6.25 -16.36
N ILE A 67 2.88 5.66 -15.16
CA ILE A 67 2.94 4.21 -14.96
C ILE A 67 1.57 3.56 -15.17
N LEU A 68 0.52 4.09 -14.55
CA LEU A 68 -0.82 3.51 -14.58
C LEU A 68 -1.58 3.81 -15.88
N ARG A 69 -1.26 4.89 -16.57
CA ARG A 69 -1.91 5.30 -17.82
C ARG A 69 -3.44 5.18 -17.77
N LYS A 70 -4.02 4.19 -18.49
CA LYS A 70 -5.47 3.94 -18.55
C LYS A 70 -6.06 3.43 -17.22
N ASN A 71 -5.25 2.92 -16.32
CA ASN A 71 -5.66 2.42 -15.01
C ASN A 71 -5.60 3.48 -13.92
N PHE A 72 -5.27 4.73 -14.27
CA PHE A 72 -5.27 5.87 -13.35
C PHE A 72 -6.72 6.25 -13.01
N LYS A 73 -7.08 6.11 -11.74
CA LYS A 73 -8.43 6.40 -11.25
C LYS A 73 -8.53 7.83 -10.70
N LEU A 74 -9.75 8.35 -10.62
CA LEU A 74 -10.04 9.66 -10.04
C LEU A 74 -9.59 9.79 -8.57
N GLU A 75 -9.56 8.67 -7.85
CA GLU A 75 -9.07 8.58 -6.47
C GLU A 75 -7.62 9.08 -6.31
N HIS A 76 -6.78 8.92 -7.35
CA HIS A 76 -5.40 9.41 -7.34
C HIS A 76 -5.34 10.95 -7.40
N ILE A 77 -6.36 11.61 -7.95
CA ILE A 77 -6.43 13.09 -7.99
C ILE A 77 -6.70 13.64 -6.57
N LEU A 78 -7.43 12.91 -5.73
CA LEU A 78 -7.67 13.28 -4.34
C LEU A 78 -6.38 13.32 -3.50
N GLN A 79 -5.31 12.70 -3.98
CA GLN A 79 -3.99 12.80 -3.34
C GLN A 79 -3.42 14.22 -3.39
N ILE A 80 -3.80 15.05 -4.37
CA ILE A 80 -3.28 16.42 -4.51
C ILE A 80 -3.72 17.28 -3.31
N PRO A 81 -5.02 17.50 -3.03
CA PRO A 81 -5.42 18.28 -1.88
C PRO A 81 -4.93 17.68 -0.55
N VAL A 82 -4.89 16.35 -0.42
CA VAL A 82 -4.35 15.68 0.76
C VAL A 82 -2.86 16.01 0.95
N SER A 83 -2.06 15.99 -0.12
CA SER A 83 -0.63 16.33 -0.06
C SER A 83 -0.40 17.79 0.33
N ILE A 84 -1.26 18.70 -0.13
CA ILE A 84 -1.19 20.12 0.24
C ILE A 84 -1.48 20.28 1.74
N ILE A 85 -2.53 19.66 2.25
CA ILE A 85 -2.87 19.69 3.68
C ILE A 85 -1.74 19.08 4.51
N PHE A 86 -1.20 17.95 4.07
CA PHE A 86 -0.09 17.27 4.75
C PHE A 86 1.16 18.15 4.82
N GLY A 87 1.52 18.81 3.72
CA GLY A 87 2.66 19.74 3.71
C GLY A 87 2.48 20.91 4.68
N TYR A 88 1.29 21.51 4.72
CA TYR A 88 0.99 22.56 5.73
C TYR A 88 1.03 22.01 7.16
N PHE A 89 0.57 20.80 7.40
CA PHE A 89 0.70 20.18 8.72
C PHE A 89 2.16 19.95 9.11
N ILE A 90 3.02 19.55 8.17
CA ILE A 90 4.46 19.42 8.41
C ILE A 90 5.06 20.78 8.81
N ASP A 91 4.75 21.85 8.09
CA ASP A 91 5.28 23.17 8.41
C ASP A 91 4.77 23.66 9.78
N LEU A 92 3.50 23.47 10.07
CA LEU A 92 2.90 23.79 11.37
C LEU A 92 3.59 23.03 12.51
N THR A 93 3.80 21.72 12.33
CA THR A 93 4.43 20.88 13.36
C THR A 93 5.93 21.13 13.49
N MET A 94 6.62 21.54 12.41
CA MET A 94 8.00 22.01 12.46
C MET A 94 8.16 23.31 13.28
N ILE A 95 7.17 24.20 13.19
CA ILE A 95 7.11 25.41 14.04
C ILE A 95 6.79 25.02 15.48
N LEU A 96 5.81 24.11 15.70
CA LEU A 96 5.44 23.63 17.02
C LEU A 96 6.62 23.02 17.78
N PHE A 97 7.49 22.28 17.09
CA PHE A 97 8.70 21.68 17.63
C PHE A 97 9.97 22.55 17.45
N SER A 98 9.82 23.87 17.25
CA SER A 98 10.98 24.78 17.11
C SER A 98 11.92 24.77 18.30
N TRP A 99 11.39 24.51 19.50
CA TRP A 99 12.14 24.41 20.75
C TRP A 99 12.93 23.08 20.89
N VAL A 100 12.63 22.05 20.07
CA VAL A 100 13.34 20.78 20.08
C VAL A 100 14.65 20.92 19.31
N ASN A 101 15.75 20.98 20.04
CA ASN A 101 17.11 21.00 19.50
C ASN A 101 18.03 20.19 20.41
N PRO A 102 17.99 18.84 20.35
CA PRO A 102 18.79 18.00 21.22
C PRO A 102 20.28 18.08 20.85
N GLU A 103 21.13 18.42 21.84
CA GLU A 103 22.59 18.40 21.69
C GLU A 103 23.17 17.01 21.97
N ALA A 104 22.73 16.38 23.08
CA ALA A 104 23.20 15.08 23.46
C ALA A 104 22.69 13.98 22.52
N TYR A 105 23.59 13.08 22.10
CA TYR A 105 23.24 11.98 21.17
C TYR A 105 22.14 11.07 21.70
N ILE A 106 22.14 10.79 23.02
CA ILE A 106 21.08 9.99 23.67
C ILE A 106 19.72 10.68 23.51
N MET A 107 19.64 11.99 23.69
CA MET A 107 18.39 12.74 23.52
C MET A 107 17.92 12.72 22.06
N LYS A 108 18.84 12.75 21.10
CA LYS A 108 18.51 12.59 19.68
C LYS A 108 17.85 11.24 19.41
N ILE A 109 18.40 10.15 19.98
CA ILE A 109 17.81 8.82 19.86
C ILE A 109 16.42 8.78 20.50
N VAL A 110 16.24 9.36 21.69
CA VAL A 110 14.94 9.39 22.38
C VAL A 110 13.90 10.12 21.52
N TYR A 111 14.21 11.30 21.00
CA TYR A 111 13.28 12.02 20.12
C TYR A 111 12.99 11.26 18.82
N LEU A 112 14.00 10.61 18.24
CA LEU A 112 13.84 9.73 17.07
C LEU A 112 12.85 8.60 17.36
N LEU A 113 13.01 7.88 18.47
CA LEU A 113 12.14 6.76 18.85
C LEU A 113 10.70 7.21 19.13
N ILE A 114 10.52 8.32 19.86
CA ILE A 114 9.20 8.91 20.10
C ILE A 114 8.57 9.33 18.77
N GLY A 115 9.34 9.98 17.88
CA GLY A 115 8.89 10.36 16.56
C GLY A 115 8.45 9.15 15.72
N CYS A 116 9.20 8.05 15.75
CA CYS A 116 8.82 6.80 15.07
C CYS A 116 7.53 6.19 15.63
N LEU A 117 7.30 6.27 16.95
CA LEU A 117 6.05 5.82 17.57
C LEU A 117 4.87 6.65 17.10
N ILE A 118 5.00 7.97 17.12
CA ILE A 118 3.95 8.91 16.68
C ILE A 118 3.68 8.72 15.19
N LEU A 119 4.73 8.63 14.36
CA LEU A 119 4.61 8.40 12.92
C LEU A 119 3.91 7.08 12.61
N GLY A 120 4.30 5.99 13.30
CA GLY A 120 3.67 4.68 13.15
C GLY A 120 2.19 4.68 13.55
N ALA A 121 1.82 5.43 14.60
CA ALA A 121 0.42 5.62 14.99
C ALA A 121 -0.36 6.42 13.94
N GLY A 122 0.22 7.49 13.37
CA GLY A 122 -0.38 8.27 12.30
C GLY A 122 -0.65 7.42 11.05
N VAL A 123 0.35 6.66 10.60
CA VAL A 123 0.20 5.72 9.48
C VAL A 123 -0.88 4.68 9.75
N TYR A 124 -0.96 4.14 10.97
CA TYR A 124 -2.04 3.22 11.32
C TYR A 124 -3.42 3.87 11.22
N MET A 125 -3.59 5.12 11.69
CA MET A 125 -4.87 5.84 11.61
C MET A 125 -5.27 6.13 10.15
N GLU A 126 -4.33 6.44 9.28
CA GLU A 126 -4.57 6.63 7.84
C GLU A 126 -5.05 5.33 7.18
N VAL A 127 -4.39 4.20 7.49
CA VAL A 127 -4.77 2.88 7.00
C VAL A 127 -6.14 2.46 7.55
N LEU A 128 -6.42 2.74 8.84
CA LEU A 128 -7.71 2.44 9.47
C LEU A 128 -8.86 3.21 8.82
N ALA A 129 -8.61 4.47 8.47
CA ALA A 129 -9.61 5.33 7.83
C ALA A 129 -9.95 4.89 6.40
N ASP A 130 -8.99 4.31 5.69
CA ASP A 130 -9.14 3.78 4.31
C ASP A 130 -9.82 4.77 3.36
N VAL A 131 -9.34 6.02 3.36
CA VAL A 131 -9.91 7.11 2.54
C VAL A 131 -9.08 7.33 1.28
N VAL A 132 -7.81 7.68 1.45
CA VAL A 132 -6.85 7.95 0.36
C VAL A 132 -5.46 7.50 0.81
N MET A 133 -4.72 6.85 -0.06
CA MET A 133 -3.30 6.57 0.19
C MET A 133 -2.45 7.79 -0.09
N LEU A 134 -1.46 8.05 0.75
CA LEU A 134 -0.46 9.08 0.48
C LEU A 134 0.32 8.77 -0.81
N PRO A 135 0.80 9.80 -1.54
CA PRO A 135 1.43 9.63 -2.86
C PRO A 135 2.61 8.64 -2.88
N GLY A 136 3.39 8.56 -1.81
CA GLY A 136 4.52 7.63 -1.72
C GLY A 136 4.10 6.18 -1.69
N GLU A 137 3.11 5.84 -0.88
CA GLU A 137 2.59 4.47 -0.78
C GLU A 137 1.79 4.08 -2.01
N SER A 138 1.01 5.03 -2.53
CA SER A 138 0.26 4.85 -3.76
C SER A 138 1.18 4.65 -4.97
N PHE A 139 2.34 5.31 -5.02
CA PHE A 139 3.35 5.09 -6.05
C PHE A 139 3.94 3.67 -5.99
N VAL A 140 4.28 3.19 -4.79
CA VAL A 140 4.72 1.80 -4.59
C VAL A 140 3.63 0.82 -5.04
N ARG A 141 2.37 1.09 -4.70
CA ARG A 141 1.22 0.27 -5.15
C ARG A 141 1.07 0.28 -6.68
N ALA A 142 1.28 1.43 -7.33
CA ALA A 142 1.24 1.53 -8.78
C ALA A 142 2.30 0.65 -9.46
N ILE A 143 3.52 0.62 -8.89
CA ILE A 143 4.60 -0.29 -9.32
C ILE A 143 4.17 -1.75 -9.16
N VAL A 144 3.68 -2.12 -7.98
CA VAL A 144 3.24 -3.49 -7.68
C VAL A 144 2.16 -3.97 -8.65
N LEU A 145 1.16 -3.13 -8.93
CA LEU A 145 0.07 -3.46 -9.86
C LEU A 145 0.55 -3.62 -11.30
N THR A 146 1.52 -2.79 -11.74
CA THR A 146 2.00 -2.80 -13.12
C THR A 146 2.96 -3.95 -13.39
N TRP A 147 3.90 -4.21 -12.48
CA TRP A 147 4.94 -5.24 -12.64
C TRP A 147 4.67 -6.51 -11.85
N LYS A 148 3.52 -6.63 -11.17
CA LYS A 148 3.11 -7.80 -10.36
C LYS A 148 4.17 -8.21 -9.33
N THR A 149 4.83 -7.25 -8.72
CA THR A 149 5.87 -7.46 -7.70
C THR A 149 5.25 -7.58 -6.30
N ASN A 150 6.05 -8.01 -5.31
CA ASN A 150 5.61 -8.03 -3.91
C ASN A 150 5.69 -6.63 -3.30
N PHE A 151 4.61 -6.18 -2.64
CA PHE A 151 4.53 -4.84 -2.05
C PHE A 151 5.65 -4.58 -1.03
N GLY A 152 5.95 -5.54 -0.15
CA GLY A 152 6.99 -5.37 0.88
C GLY A 152 8.37 -5.16 0.27
N THR A 153 8.75 -5.98 -0.70
CA THR A 153 10.04 -5.85 -1.38
C THR A 153 10.12 -4.54 -2.18
N THR A 154 9.05 -4.20 -2.91
CA THR A 154 8.99 -2.94 -3.70
C THR A 154 9.08 -1.72 -2.79
N LYS A 155 8.42 -1.74 -1.62
CA LYS A 155 8.48 -0.66 -0.63
C LYS A 155 9.91 -0.49 -0.08
N ILE A 156 10.58 -1.59 0.27
CA ILE A 156 11.98 -1.54 0.74
C ILE A 156 12.90 -0.96 -0.35
N CYS A 157 12.78 -1.43 -1.59
CA CYS A 157 13.56 -0.90 -2.71
C CYS A 157 13.29 0.59 -2.93
N PHE A 158 12.04 1.01 -2.85
CA PHE A 158 11.66 2.43 -2.95
C PHE A 158 12.28 3.25 -1.83
N ASP A 159 12.16 2.84 -0.57
CA ASP A 159 12.68 3.56 0.58
C ASP A 159 14.23 3.67 0.55
N VAL A 160 14.91 2.60 0.13
CA VAL A 160 16.35 2.61 -0.08
C VAL A 160 16.72 3.58 -1.22
N SER A 161 16.00 3.53 -2.35
CA SER A 161 16.27 4.44 -3.47
C SER A 161 16.09 5.90 -3.09
N MET A 162 15.03 6.23 -2.31
CA MET A 162 14.80 7.59 -1.79
C MET A 162 15.95 8.05 -0.89
N SER A 163 16.42 7.19 -0.01
CA SER A 163 17.54 7.50 0.90
C SER A 163 18.85 7.69 0.14
N VAL A 164 19.12 6.85 -0.87
CA VAL A 164 20.33 6.98 -1.72
C VAL A 164 20.27 8.25 -2.55
N ILE A 165 19.15 8.55 -3.20
CA ILE A 165 18.99 9.79 -3.98
C ILE A 165 19.15 11.01 -3.08
N ALA A 166 18.55 11.01 -1.90
CA ALA A 166 18.69 12.09 -0.93
C ALA A 166 20.15 12.27 -0.47
N ALA A 167 20.89 11.18 -0.23
CA ALA A 167 22.31 11.23 0.12
C ALA A 167 23.17 11.83 -1.02
N VAL A 168 22.90 11.43 -2.27
CA VAL A 168 23.58 12.00 -3.45
C VAL A 168 23.26 13.48 -3.59
N LEU A 169 22.00 13.88 -3.48
CA LEU A 169 21.59 15.29 -3.53
C LEU A 169 22.23 16.11 -2.42
N SER A 170 22.30 15.59 -1.19
CA SER A 170 22.98 16.24 -0.06
C SER A 170 24.45 16.47 -0.37
N PHE A 171 25.13 15.48 -0.92
CA PHE A 171 26.53 15.60 -1.28
C PHE A 171 26.76 16.61 -2.43
N VAL A 172 25.87 16.63 -3.42
CA VAL A 172 25.95 17.54 -4.57
C VAL A 172 25.72 19.01 -4.15
N PHE A 173 24.73 19.28 -3.27
CA PHE A 173 24.37 20.64 -2.91
C PHE A 173 25.15 21.18 -1.69
N ALA A 174 25.39 20.34 -0.68
CA ALA A 174 26.03 20.76 0.57
C ALA A 174 27.51 20.34 0.68
N GLY A 175 28.01 19.49 -0.21
CA GLY A 175 29.37 18.92 -0.12
C GLY A 175 29.58 17.96 1.06
N ARG A 176 28.53 17.65 1.80
CA ARG A 176 28.53 16.77 2.98
C ARG A 176 27.19 16.04 3.11
N LEU A 177 27.17 14.98 3.92
CA LEU A 177 25.95 14.24 4.17
C LEU A 177 25.12 14.93 5.26
N ASP A 178 24.17 15.78 4.85
CA ASP A 178 23.19 16.40 5.72
C ASP A 178 21.78 15.84 5.41
N GLY A 179 20.97 15.64 6.44
CA GLY A 179 19.58 15.20 6.29
C GLY A 179 19.36 13.71 6.13
N VAL A 180 20.38 12.92 5.75
CA VAL A 180 20.31 11.46 5.67
C VAL A 180 21.39 10.88 6.57
N ARG A 181 20.99 10.17 7.63
CA ARG A 181 21.87 9.59 8.64
C ARG A 181 21.35 8.26 9.12
N GLU A 182 21.98 7.73 10.16
CA GLU A 182 21.60 6.46 10.81
C GLU A 182 20.12 6.41 11.23
N GLY A 183 19.54 7.53 11.65
CA GLY A 183 18.12 7.63 12.01
C GLY A 183 17.18 7.38 10.84
N THR A 184 17.58 7.64 9.59
CA THR A 184 16.77 7.33 8.41
C THR A 184 16.58 5.82 8.25
N VAL A 185 17.64 5.03 8.49
CA VAL A 185 17.57 3.57 8.44
C VAL A 185 16.72 3.03 9.59
N ILE A 186 16.92 3.58 10.79
CA ILE A 186 16.14 3.21 11.98
C ILE A 186 14.65 3.52 11.75
N ALA A 187 14.32 4.70 11.24
CA ALA A 187 12.93 5.09 10.95
C ALA A 187 12.30 4.18 9.88
N ALA A 188 13.02 3.83 8.82
CA ALA A 188 12.54 2.92 7.77
C ALA A 188 12.06 1.57 8.33
N LEU A 189 12.83 1.01 9.26
CA LEU A 189 12.52 -0.29 9.88
C LEU A 189 11.46 -0.17 10.98
N LEU A 190 11.61 0.83 11.84
CA LEU A 190 10.80 0.95 13.05
C LEU A 190 9.37 1.40 12.76
N VAL A 191 9.17 2.38 11.88
CA VAL A 191 7.83 2.91 11.58
C VAL A 191 6.93 1.82 11.02
N GLY A 192 7.41 1.05 10.05
CA GLY A 192 6.65 -0.07 9.47
C GLY A 192 6.36 -1.17 10.50
N PHE A 193 7.32 -1.46 11.38
CA PHE A 193 7.14 -2.43 12.46
C PHE A 193 6.09 -1.95 13.48
N ILE A 194 6.18 -0.70 13.93
CA ILE A 194 5.26 -0.08 14.88
C ILE A 194 3.84 -0.02 14.32
N ALA A 195 3.67 0.47 13.09
CA ALA A 195 2.36 0.53 12.43
C ALA A 195 1.69 -0.85 12.36
N ARG A 196 2.47 -1.88 12.01
CA ARG A 196 1.98 -3.27 11.99
C ARG A 196 1.64 -3.80 13.38
N LEU A 197 2.45 -3.49 14.39
CA LEU A 197 2.23 -3.91 15.78
C LEU A 197 0.99 -3.25 16.37
N ILE A 198 0.81 -1.95 16.14
CA ILE A 198 -0.38 -1.19 16.51
C ILE A 198 -1.60 -1.80 15.81
N GLY A 199 -1.52 -2.05 14.50
CA GLY A 199 -2.60 -2.66 13.72
C GLY A 199 -3.04 -4.02 14.26
N LYS A 200 -2.10 -4.87 14.67
CA LYS A 200 -2.43 -6.16 15.29
C LYS A 200 -3.08 -6.02 16.67
N LYS A 201 -2.57 -5.11 17.50
CA LYS A 201 -3.10 -4.91 18.88
C LYS A 201 -4.43 -4.17 18.91
N LEU A 202 -4.65 -3.26 17.96
CA LEU A 202 -5.83 -2.40 17.90
C LEU A 202 -6.79 -2.80 16.77
N ALA A 203 -6.71 -4.04 16.26
CA ALA A 203 -7.62 -4.56 15.24
C ALA A 203 -9.10 -4.39 15.66
N PHE A 204 -9.40 -4.57 16.95
CA PHE A 204 -10.75 -4.38 17.52
C PHE A 204 -11.28 -2.95 17.36
N LEU A 205 -10.42 -1.94 17.21
CA LEU A 205 -10.87 -0.56 16.99
C LEU A 205 -11.58 -0.40 15.64
N LYS A 206 -11.18 -1.16 14.61
CA LYS A 206 -11.86 -1.17 13.31
C LYS A 206 -13.32 -1.60 13.50
N ASP A 207 -13.54 -2.66 14.26
CA ASP A 207 -14.87 -3.22 14.52
C ASP A 207 -15.73 -2.28 15.36
N MET A 208 -15.11 -1.58 16.32
CA MET A 208 -15.81 -0.64 17.20
C MET A 208 -16.16 0.68 16.51
N ILE A 209 -15.27 1.20 15.66
CA ILE A 209 -15.44 2.51 15.02
C ILE A 209 -16.25 2.40 13.72
N PHE A 210 -16.11 1.28 12.98
CA PHE A 210 -16.73 1.04 11.69
C PHE A 210 -17.53 -0.28 11.65
N PRO A 211 -18.57 -0.44 12.45
CA PRO A 211 -19.34 -1.67 12.53
C PRO A 211 -20.03 -2.03 11.20
N GLU A 212 -20.45 -1.04 10.39
CA GLU A 212 -21.11 -1.24 9.10
C GLU A 212 -20.17 -1.84 8.05
N SER A 213 -18.88 -1.48 8.06
CA SER A 213 -17.91 -2.00 7.10
C SER A 213 -17.52 -3.45 7.42
N VAL A 214 -17.44 -3.79 8.70
CA VAL A 214 -17.17 -5.17 9.14
C VAL A 214 -18.34 -6.08 8.81
N SER A 215 -19.58 -5.59 8.98
CA SER A 215 -20.77 -6.34 8.57
C SER A 215 -20.80 -6.60 7.06
N ALA A 216 -20.41 -5.60 6.24
CA ALA A 216 -20.32 -5.75 4.78
C ALA A 216 -19.16 -6.67 4.34
N GLU A 217 -18.01 -6.61 5.02
CA GLU A 217 -16.89 -7.55 4.77
C GLU A 217 -17.29 -8.97 5.14
N ASN A 218 -17.90 -9.18 6.32
CA ASN A 218 -18.39 -10.49 6.76
C ASN A 218 -19.49 -11.05 5.84
N GLU A 219 -20.40 -10.21 5.33
CA GLU A 219 -21.39 -10.62 4.33
C GLU A 219 -20.75 -10.99 2.99
N ASN A 220 -19.70 -10.28 2.56
CA ASN A 220 -18.98 -10.61 1.33
C ASN A 220 -18.16 -11.89 1.50
N GLU A 221 -17.47 -12.07 2.63
CA GLU A 221 -16.78 -13.32 2.96
C GLU A 221 -17.77 -14.49 3.11
N ALA A 222 -18.94 -14.28 3.70
CA ALA A 222 -19.99 -15.28 3.77
C ALA A 222 -20.57 -15.59 2.37
N LYS A 223 -20.71 -14.59 1.49
CA LYS A 223 -21.10 -14.78 0.09
C LYS A 223 -20.01 -15.48 -0.73
N GLU A 224 -18.75 -15.16 -0.52
CA GLU A 224 -17.63 -15.88 -1.13
C GLU A 224 -17.52 -17.30 -0.58
N GLN A 225 -17.72 -17.52 0.70
CA GLN A 225 -17.76 -18.85 1.30
C GLN A 225 -18.99 -19.64 0.86
N THR A 226 -20.15 -19.02 0.66
CA THR A 226 -21.33 -19.66 0.09
C THR A 226 -21.23 -19.85 -1.43
N ALA A 227 -20.59 -18.93 -2.15
CA ALA A 227 -20.22 -19.15 -3.56
C ALA A 227 -19.11 -20.21 -3.68
N GLY A 228 -18.21 -20.31 -2.70
CA GLY A 228 -17.19 -21.36 -2.58
C GLY A 228 -17.71 -22.68 -2.04
N THR A 229 -18.98 -22.76 -1.65
CA THR A 229 -19.65 -24.04 -1.27
C THR A 229 -20.03 -24.86 -2.50
N TYR A 230 -20.00 -24.26 -3.70
CA TYR A 230 -19.93 -25.02 -4.95
C TYR A 230 -18.46 -25.36 -5.24
N GLY A 231 -18.02 -26.50 -4.72
CA GLY A 231 -16.75 -27.11 -5.04
C GLY A 231 -15.62 -26.76 -4.09
N LYS A 232 -15.57 -27.43 -2.98
CA LYS A 232 -14.45 -27.36 -2.01
C LYS A 232 -13.09 -27.68 -2.63
N ASN A 233 -13.04 -28.43 -3.72
CA ASN A 233 -11.84 -28.68 -4.52
C ASN A 233 -12.26 -28.99 -5.96
N VAL A 234 -11.73 -28.28 -6.92
CA VAL A 234 -11.86 -28.59 -8.35
C VAL A 234 -10.64 -29.39 -8.77
N ILE A 235 -10.85 -30.63 -9.23
CA ILE A 235 -9.78 -31.47 -9.76
C ILE A 235 -9.89 -31.43 -11.28
N ALA A 236 -8.95 -30.78 -11.96
CA ALA A 236 -8.85 -30.77 -13.41
C ALA A 236 -7.95 -31.91 -13.89
N ILE A 237 -8.49 -32.77 -14.73
CA ILE A 237 -7.73 -33.89 -15.31
C ILE A 237 -7.46 -33.58 -16.78
N GLY A 238 -6.21 -33.22 -17.09
CA GLY A 238 -5.74 -33.11 -18.47
C GLY A 238 -5.58 -34.46 -19.10
N ARG A 239 -6.13 -34.64 -20.31
CA ARG A 239 -6.09 -35.94 -21.01
C ARG A 239 -5.82 -35.78 -22.49
N GLN A 240 -5.12 -36.78 -23.08
CA GLN A 240 -5.06 -36.96 -24.53
C GLN A 240 -6.23 -37.85 -24.97
N PHE A 241 -6.66 -37.68 -26.21
CA PHE A 241 -7.72 -38.53 -26.79
C PHE A 241 -7.30 -40.01 -26.75
N GLY A 242 -8.17 -40.87 -26.20
CA GLY A 242 -7.91 -42.28 -26.06
C GLY A 242 -7.07 -42.74 -24.86
N SER A 243 -6.68 -41.83 -23.95
CA SER A 243 -5.83 -42.13 -22.76
C SER A 243 -6.58 -42.76 -21.59
N GLY A 244 -7.89 -42.97 -21.67
CA GLY A 244 -8.72 -43.46 -20.54
C GLY A 244 -8.96 -42.42 -19.44
N GLY A 245 -8.52 -41.16 -19.63
CA GLY A 245 -8.67 -40.08 -18.64
C GLY A 245 -10.13 -39.77 -18.28
N HIS A 246 -11.09 -40.02 -19.15
CA HIS A 246 -12.52 -39.90 -18.86
C HIS A 246 -12.96 -40.89 -17.78
N ASP A 247 -12.62 -42.17 -17.94
CA ASP A 247 -13.03 -43.24 -17.00
C ASP A 247 -12.33 -43.09 -15.65
N ILE A 248 -11.05 -42.68 -15.67
CA ILE A 248 -10.31 -42.36 -14.45
C ILE A 248 -10.95 -41.17 -13.70
N GLY A 249 -11.35 -40.10 -14.43
CA GLY A 249 -12.03 -38.95 -13.86
C GLY A 249 -13.35 -39.30 -13.21
N LYS A 250 -14.14 -40.16 -13.87
CA LYS A 250 -15.43 -40.65 -13.34
C LYS A 250 -15.27 -41.48 -12.08
N ILE A 251 -14.33 -42.44 -12.08
CA ILE A 251 -14.04 -43.29 -10.91
C ILE A 251 -13.49 -42.43 -9.75
N LEU A 252 -12.68 -41.44 -10.04
CA LEU A 252 -12.14 -40.53 -9.00
C LEU A 252 -13.24 -39.69 -8.39
N ALA A 253 -14.14 -39.12 -9.19
CA ALA A 253 -15.28 -38.37 -8.73
C ALA A 253 -16.19 -39.18 -7.83
N GLU A 254 -16.50 -40.42 -8.23
CA GLU A 254 -17.32 -41.36 -7.44
C GLU A 254 -16.65 -41.70 -6.09
N LYS A 255 -15.34 -41.98 -6.08
CA LYS A 255 -14.57 -42.27 -4.85
C LYS A 255 -14.45 -41.10 -3.90
N LEU A 256 -14.39 -39.87 -4.42
CA LEU A 256 -14.22 -38.66 -3.62
C LEU A 256 -15.55 -37.96 -3.29
N GLY A 257 -16.67 -38.43 -3.83
CA GLY A 257 -17.98 -37.82 -3.64
C GLY A 257 -18.12 -36.48 -4.35
N TYR A 258 -17.48 -36.32 -5.51
CA TYR A 258 -17.50 -35.11 -6.32
C TYR A 258 -18.40 -35.28 -7.54
N ASP A 259 -18.98 -34.15 -7.99
CA ASP A 259 -19.68 -34.12 -9.26
C ASP A 259 -18.66 -34.18 -10.41
N PHE A 260 -18.96 -35.01 -11.41
CA PHE A 260 -18.14 -35.20 -12.60
C PHE A 260 -18.72 -34.39 -13.77
N TYR A 261 -17.93 -33.51 -14.33
CA TYR A 261 -18.29 -32.69 -15.49
C TYR A 261 -17.28 -32.91 -16.61
N ASP A 262 -17.76 -33.19 -17.83
CA ASP A 262 -16.89 -33.29 -19.01
C ASP A 262 -17.39 -32.35 -20.13
N ALA A 263 -18.07 -32.86 -21.15
CA ALA A 263 -18.61 -32.05 -22.25
C ALA A 263 -19.70 -31.04 -21.82
N GLU A 264 -20.36 -31.30 -20.68
CA GLU A 264 -21.46 -30.48 -20.16
C GLU A 264 -20.97 -29.07 -19.72
N ILE A 265 -19.72 -28.93 -19.29
CA ILE A 265 -19.13 -27.60 -18.96
C ILE A 265 -19.19 -26.65 -20.16
N ILE A 266 -19.00 -27.20 -21.38
CA ILE A 266 -19.05 -26.41 -22.63
C ILE A 266 -20.48 -25.90 -22.89
N GLN A 267 -21.50 -26.73 -22.59
CA GLN A 267 -22.90 -26.33 -22.75
C GLN A 267 -23.34 -25.30 -21.70
N MET A 268 -22.99 -25.51 -20.42
CA MET A 268 -23.31 -24.57 -19.34
C MET A 268 -22.66 -23.18 -19.57
N THR A 269 -21.39 -23.14 -20.00
CA THR A 269 -20.71 -21.88 -20.28
C THR A 269 -21.20 -21.18 -21.55
N ALA A 270 -21.67 -21.91 -22.55
CA ALA A 270 -22.30 -21.33 -23.75
C ALA A 270 -23.63 -20.63 -23.42
N GLY A 271 -24.43 -21.23 -22.51
CA GLY A 271 -25.70 -20.67 -22.03
C GLY A 271 -25.50 -19.36 -21.22
N THR A 272 -24.41 -19.26 -20.46
CA THR A 272 -24.16 -18.10 -19.58
C THR A 272 -23.43 -16.97 -20.28
N THR A 273 -22.62 -17.25 -21.30
CA THR A 273 -21.74 -16.27 -21.98
C THR A 273 -22.21 -15.87 -23.39
N GLY A 274 -23.25 -16.50 -23.92
CA GLY A 274 -23.79 -16.24 -25.26
C GLY A 274 -22.83 -16.59 -26.43
N ILE A 275 -21.74 -17.31 -26.15
CA ILE A 275 -20.73 -17.69 -27.16
C ILE A 275 -21.14 -19.02 -27.76
N HIS A 276 -21.26 -19.07 -29.10
CA HIS A 276 -21.63 -20.31 -29.83
C HIS A 276 -20.66 -21.46 -29.54
N GLN A 277 -21.22 -22.66 -29.35
CA GLN A 277 -20.49 -23.90 -29.01
C GLN A 277 -19.39 -24.27 -30.03
N GLU A 278 -19.59 -24.00 -31.31
CA GLU A 278 -18.62 -24.30 -32.36
C GLU A 278 -17.30 -23.54 -32.20
N LYS A 279 -17.35 -22.25 -31.81
CA LYS A 279 -16.18 -21.42 -31.69
C LYS A 279 -15.26 -21.80 -30.52
N ARG A 280 -15.78 -22.50 -29.51
CA ARG A 280 -15.01 -23.01 -28.36
C ARG A 280 -14.33 -24.33 -28.62
N ARG A 281 -14.99 -25.22 -29.36
CA ARG A 281 -14.38 -26.49 -29.77
C ARG A 281 -13.15 -26.30 -30.67
N ASP A 282 -13.14 -25.27 -31.49
CA ASP A 282 -11.99 -24.93 -32.35
C ASP A 282 -10.85 -24.32 -31.57
N HIS A 283 -11.12 -23.52 -30.53
CA HIS A 283 -10.09 -22.98 -29.64
C HIS A 283 -9.40 -24.04 -28.78
N ASP A 284 -10.15 -25.02 -28.27
CA ASP A 284 -9.61 -26.15 -27.51
C ASP A 284 -8.72 -27.05 -28.37
N LYS A 285 -9.04 -27.19 -29.68
CA LYS A 285 -8.21 -27.95 -30.62
C LYS A 285 -6.91 -27.22 -31.04
N GLN A 286 -6.93 -25.87 -31.05
CA GLN A 286 -5.75 -25.07 -31.43
C GLN A 286 -4.75 -24.84 -30.28
N SER A 287 -5.15 -25.03 -29.01
CA SER A 287 -4.24 -24.93 -27.87
C SER A 287 -3.39 -26.19 -27.65
N HIS A 288 -3.52 -27.21 -28.49
CA HIS A 288 -2.81 -28.49 -28.41
C HIS A 288 -1.96 -28.81 -29.65
N LEU A 289 -1.63 -27.81 -30.48
CA LEU A 289 -0.59 -27.83 -31.51
C LEU A 289 0.50 -26.83 -31.10
#